data_adc2d2a7203cb95444f6958efb320251
#
_entry.id   adc2d2a7203cb95444f6958efb320251
#
_cell.length_a   1.000
_cell.length_b   1.000
_cell.length_c   1.000
_cell.angle_alpha   90.00
_cell.angle_beta   90.00
_cell.angle_gamma   90.00
#
_symmetry.space_group_name_H-M   'P 1'
#
loop_
_entity.id
_entity.type
_entity.pdbx_description
1 polymer ?
#
loop_
_entity_poly.entity_id
_entity_poly.type
_entity_poly.pdbx_seq_one_letter_code
_entity_poly.pdbx_strand_id
1 'polypeptide(L)'
;MLRYITKLVIILILSVGTSQENIVSKQNIKLEDSVKIKQKYGIRVGVDLSKQIRMLTEDYTGVSLYADLRIKERIFIVAELGNDDKRINNENLNSKFSGNYIKAGFNYNFYNNPLGLENEIYFGFRFATSKFKSEVYDYLVYDLDKYWGQGMIEDYKEYNDLDANWIELMLGFNTKISKNIFMGASLRLNRMISQKYPDNFGNLFIPGFNIVTEDNKFGTGITYSIIYRIPIIKK
;
A
#
# COMPACT_ATOMS: atom_id res chain seq x y z
N MET A 1 4.71 22.31 -13.43
CA MET A 1 3.64 21.41 -12.93
C MET A 1 3.63 21.27 -11.41
N LEU A 2 4.74 21.02 -10.74
CA LEU A 2 4.80 20.83 -9.27
C LEU A 2 4.19 22.00 -8.47
N ARG A 3 4.40 23.27 -8.90
CA ARG A 3 3.84 24.47 -8.27
C ARG A 3 2.30 24.56 -8.30
N TYR A 4 1.64 23.94 -9.27
CA TYR A 4 0.18 23.93 -9.35
C TYR A 4 -0.42 22.81 -8.50
N ILE A 5 0.26 21.67 -8.41
CA ILE A 5 -0.14 20.54 -7.57
C ILE A 5 -0.07 20.93 -6.09
N THR A 6 1.00 21.60 -5.65
CA THR A 6 1.11 22.08 -4.27
C THR A 6 0.04 23.12 -3.92
N LYS A 7 -0.30 24.03 -4.82
CA LYS A 7 -1.41 24.99 -4.60
C LYS A 7 -2.76 24.30 -4.52
N LEU A 8 -3.00 23.28 -5.36
CA LEU A 8 -4.26 22.52 -5.34
C LEU A 8 -4.42 21.72 -4.05
N VAL A 9 -3.34 21.11 -3.55
CA VAL A 9 -3.33 20.40 -2.28
C VAL A 9 -3.56 21.34 -1.09
N ILE A 10 -2.96 22.53 -1.10
CA ILE A 10 -3.16 23.54 -0.05
C ILE A 10 -4.61 24.06 -0.06
N ILE A 11 -5.22 24.30 -1.23
CA ILE A 11 -6.62 24.70 -1.35
C ILE A 11 -7.56 23.61 -0.85
N LEU A 12 -7.25 22.33 -1.14
CA LEU A 12 -8.04 21.19 -0.65
C LEU A 12 -7.97 21.06 0.88
N ILE A 13 -6.81 21.30 1.48
CA ILE A 13 -6.62 21.28 2.94
C ILE A 13 -7.35 22.44 3.60
N LEU A 14 -7.31 23.64 3.01
CA LEU A 14 -8.00 24.83 3.52
C LEU A 14 -9.53 24.70 3.42
N SER A 15 -10.07 24.05 2.39
CA SER A 15 -11.51 23.86 2.23
C SER A 15 -12.11 22.89 3.27
N VAL A 16 -11.31 21.98 3.83
CA VAL A 16 -11.74 21.08 4.90
C VAL A 16 -11.79 21.82 6.26
N GLY A 17 -10.97 22.86 6.44
CA GLY A 17 -10.89 23.63 7.69
C GLY A 17 -12.04 24.64 7.90
N THR A 18 -12.77 25.06 6.88
CA THR A 18 -13.81 26.08 6.97
C THR A 18 -15.24 25.55 7.16
N SER A 19 -15.40 24.23 7.27
CA SER A 19 -16.71 23.57 7.37
C SER A 19 -17.21 23.35 8.80
N GLN A 20 -16.55 23.88 9.84
CA GLN A 20 -16.93 23.70 11.24
C GLN A 20 -17.01 25.02 12.00
N GLU A 21 -18.03 25.83 11.73
CA GLU A 21 -18.60 26.71 12.75
C GLU A 21 -20.08 26.96 12.47
N ASN A 22 -20.94 26.05 12.87
CA ASN A 22 -22.30 26.40 13.25
C ASN A 22 -22.45 26.18 14.76
N ILE A 23 -22.48 27.28 15.46
CA ILE A 23 -22.75 27.38 16.91
C ILE A 23 -24.13 26.79 17.18
N VAL A 24 -24.14 25.56 17.67
CA VAL A 24 -25.36 25.01 18.28
C VAL A 24 -25.47 25.56 19.69
N SER A 25 -26.49 26.42 19.91
CA SER A 25 -26.90 26.91 21.19
C SER A 25 -27.01 25.76 22.20
N LYS A 26 -26.46 25.99 23.41
CA LYS A 26 -26.60 25.10 24.56
C LYS A 26 -28.09 24.95 24.91
N GLN A 27 -28.75 23.96 24.35
CA GLN A 27 -29.93 23.38 24.98
C GLN A 27 -29.48 22.18 25.80
N ASN A 28 -29.80 22.20 27.08
CA ASN A 28 -29.65 21.10 28.01
C ASN A 28 -30.49 19.91 27.52
N ILE A 29 -29.94 19.10 26.64
CA ILE A 29 -30.51 17.81 26.30
C ILE A 29 -30.03 16.84 27.37
N LYS A 30 -30.96 16.40 28.22
CA LYS A 30 -30.81 15.23 29.10
C LYS A 30 -30.18 14.13 28.22
N LEU A 31 -29.09 13.58 28.69
CA LEU A 31 -28.48 12.37 28.15
C LEU A 31 -29.48 11.22 28.30
N GLU A 32 -30.39 11.10 27.36
CA GLU A 32 -31.10 9.85 27.15
C GLU A 32 -30.09 8.83 26.62
N ASP A 33 -30.17 7.63 27.18
CA ASP A 33 -29.34 6.46 26.89
C ASP A 33 -28.78 6.46 25.48
N SER A 34 -27.45 6.49 25.40
CA SER A 34 -26.75 6.40 24.13
C SER A 34 -27.17 5.10 23.45
N VAL A 35 -28.02 5.18 22.45
CA VAL A 35 -28.37 4.07 21.57
C VAL A 35 -27.06 3.59 20.95
N LYS A 36 -26.45 2.58 21.53
CA LYS A 36 -25.29 1.90 20.97
C LYS A 36 -25.76 1.23 19.68
N ILE A 37 -25.57 1.90 18.55
CA ILE A 37 -25.83 1.30 17.26
C ILE A 37 -24.88 0.11 17.13
N LYS A 38 -25.46 -1.08 17.09
CA LYS A 38 -24.70 -2.33 16.89
C LYS A 38 -23.93 -2.24 15.59
N GLN A 39 -22.61 -2.16 15.68
CA GLN A 39 -21.73 -2.15 14.51
C GLN A 39 -21.76 -3.54 13.87
N LYS A 40 -21.85 -3.56 12.54
CA LYS A 40 -21.91 -4.82 11.80
C LYS A 40 -20.53 -5.49 11.78
N TYR A 41 -20.49 -6.73 12.24
CA TYR A 41 -19.34 -7.59 12.13
C TYR A 41 -19.39 -8.35 10.80
N GLY A 42 -18.24 -8.60 10.19
CA GLY A 42 -18.15 -9.33 8.93
C GLY A 42 -16.71 -9.35 8.42
N ILE A 43 -16.41 -10.25 7.52
CA ILE A 43 -15.17 -10.22 6.76
C ILE A 43 -15.31 -9.16 5.67
N ARG A 44 -14.30 -8.34 5.51
CA ARG A 44 -14.19 -7.44 4.36
C ARG A 44 -13.14 -7.98 3.42
N VAL A 45 -13.42 -7.94 2.14
CA VAL A 45 -12.50 -8.30 1.06
C VAL A 45 -12.40 -7.13 0.11
N GLY A 46 -11.23 -6.90 -0.44
CA GLY A 46 -11.00 -5.77 -1.33
C GLY A 46 -9.85 -5.98 -2.28
N VAL A 47 -9.73 -5.07 -3.21
CA VAL A 47 -8.65 -5.01 -4.21
C VAL A 47 -7.95 -3.66 -4.12
N ASP A 48 -6.64 -3.67 -4.37
CA ASP A 48 -5.80 -2.47 -4.46
C ASP A 48 -5.81 -1.95 -5.90
N LEU A 49 -6.49 -0.84 -6.12
CA LEU A 49 -6.59 -0.20 -7.43
C LEU A 49 -5.33 0.58 -7.82
N SER A 50 -4.44 0.88 -6.87
CA SER A 50 -3.20 1.60 -7.18
C SER A 50 -2.30 0.80 -8.14
N LYS A 51 -2.40 -0.53 -8.09
CA LYS A 51 -1.68 -1.42 -9.00
C LYS A 51 -2.19 -1.33 -10.43
N GLN A 52 -3.49 -1.28 -10.63
CA GLN A 52 -4.11 -1.12 -11.96
C GLN A 52 -3.74 0.25 -12.58
N ILE A 53 -3.64 1.29 -11.76
CA ILE A 53 -3.19 2.60 -12.24
C ILE A 53 -1.72 2.54 -12.70
N ARG A 54 -0.86 1.86 -11.95
CA ARG A 54 0.54 1.66 -12.32
C ARG A 54 0.71 0.87 -13.63
N MET A 55 -0.14 -0.14 -13.87
CA MET A 55 -0.16 -0.90 -15.12
C MET A 55 -0.41 -0.04 -16.37
N LEU A 56 -1.06 1.12 -16.20
CA LEU A 56 -1.32 2.06 -17.31
C LEU A 56 -0.17 3.02 -17.57
N THR A 57 0.76 3.17 -16.63
CA THR A 57 1.80 4.22 -16.67
C THR A 57 3.22 3.67 -16.67
N GLU A 58 3.40 2.40 -16.32
CA GLU A 58 4.71 1.76 -16.15
C GLU A 58 4.70 0.37 -16.78
N ASP A 59 5.88 -0.16 -17.11
CA ASP A 59 6.08 -1.58 -17.44
C ASP A 59 5.95 -2.44 -16.18
N TYR A 60 4.73 -2.54 -15.72
CA TYR A 60 4.36 -3.19 -14.46
C TYR A 60 3.04 -3.93 -14.61
N THR A 61 2.96 -5.12 -14.04
CA THR A 61 1.72 -5.87 -13.88
C THR A 61 1.61 -6.33 -12.44
N GLY A 62 0.47 -6.15 -11.82
CA GLY A 62 0.29 -6.56 -10.44
C GLY A 62 -1.15 -6.61 -10.00
N VAL A 63 -1.40 -7.50 -9.04
CA VAL A 63 -2.69 -7.62 -8.37
C VAL A 63 -2.47 -7.80 -6.88
N SER A 64 -3.35 -7.21 -6.07
CA SER A 64 -3.37 -7.39 -4.62
C SER A 64 -4.79 -7.59 -4.14
N LEU A 65 -4.98 -8.61 -3.35
CA LEU A 65 -6.20 -8.93 -2.64
C LEU A 65 -5.99 -8.63 -1.15
N TYR A 66 -6.96 -7.96 -0.58
CA TYR A 66 -6.99 -7.55 0.80
C TYR A 66 -8.17 -8.23 1.50
N ALA A 67 -7.96 -8.68 2.71
CA ALA A 67 -9.02 -9.17 3.58
C ALA A 67 -8.81 -8.68 5.01
N ASP A 68 -9.87 -8.28 5.68
CA ASP A 68 -9.82 -7.98 7.10
C ASP A 68 -11.04 -8.52 7.86
N LEU A 69 -10.84 -8.70 9.14
CA LEU A 69 -11.86 -9.14 10.08
C LEU A 69 -11.81 -8.25 11.32
N ARG A 70 -12.95 -7.62 11.64
CA ARG A 70 -13.10 -6.90 12.89
C ARG A 70 -13.18 -7.86 14.06
N ILE A 71 -12.22 -7.81 14.98
CA ILE A 71 -12.18 -8.63 16.19
C ILE A 71 -12.66 -7.89 17.44
N LYS A 72 -12.44 -6.57 17.47
CA LYS A 72 -12.92 -5.65 18.51
C LYS A 72 -13.44 -4.39 17.85
N GLU A 73 -14.11 -3.54 18.62
CA GLU A 73 -14.72 -2.30 18.16
C GLU A 73 -13.78 -1.45 17.29
N ARG A 74 -12.50 -1.41 17.63
CA ARG A 74 -11.47 -0.59 16.96
C ARG A 74 -10.34 -1.38 16.32
N ILE A 75 -10.33 -2.72 16.45
CA ILE A 75 -9.22 -3.57 16.01
C ILE A 75 -9.68 -4.51 14.91
N PHE A 76 -8.93 -4.50 13.81
CA PHE A 76 -9.12 -5.37 12.66
C PHE A 76 -7.84 -6.18 12.43
N ILE A 77 -7.95 -7.48 12.30
CA ILE A 77 -6.87 -8.31 11.76
C ILE A 77 -6.94 -8.22 10.25
N VAL A 78 -5.78 -8.16 9.61
CA VAL A 78 -5.67 -7.92 8.17
C VAL A 78 -4.68 -8.88 7.55
N ALA A 79 -5.04 -9.38 6.37
CA ALA A 79 -4.16 -10.11 5.48
C ALA A 79 -4.21 -9.51 4.06
N GLU A 80 -3.10 -9.51 3.38
CA GLU A 80 -2.96 -9.08 1.99
C GLU A 80 -2.11 -10.11 1.24
N LEU A 81 -2.54 -10.48 0.03
CA LEU A 81 -1.84 -11.37 -0.89
C LEU A 81 -1.70 -10.65 -2.22
N GLY A 82 -0.56 -10.74 -2.83
CA GLY A 82 -0.38 -10.13 -4.14
C GLY A 82 0.74 -10.74 -4.96
N ASN A 83 0.70 -10.37 -6.22
CA ASN A 83 1.72 -10.69 -7.22
C ASN A 83 2.14 -9.41 -7.91
N ASP A 84 3.42 -9.24 -8.16
CA ASP A 84 3.98 -8.14 -8.93
C ASP A 84 4.97 -8.65 -9.95
N ASP A 85 4.91 -8.08 -11.14
CA ASP A 85 5.85 -8.27 -12.23
C ASP A 85 6.26 -6.86 -12.71
N LYS A 86 7.56 -6.55 -12.65
CA LYS A 86 8.12 -5.26 -13.03
C LYS A 86 9.28 -5.45 -13.98
N ARG A 87 9.22 -4.81 -15.14
CA ARG A 87 10.35 -4.67 -16.04
C ARG A 87 10.99 -3.30 -15.88
N ILE A 88 12.31 -3.31 -15.76
CA ILE A 88 13.14 -2.11 -15.78
C ILE A 88 13.92 -2.19 -17.08
N ASN A 89 13.66 -1.25 -17.98
CA ASN A 89 14.32 -1.16 -19.27
C ASN A 89 14.75 0.28 -19.49
N ASN A 90 16.05 0.54 -19.34
CA ASN A 90 16.66 1.85 -19.54
C ASN A 90 18.01 1.68 -20.26
N GLU A 91 18.71 2.78 -20.50
CA GLU A 91 19.99 2.81 -21.22
C GLU A 91 21.12 2.00 -20.53
N ASN A 92 20.97 1.69 -19.24
CA ASN A 92 22.01 1.04 -18.43
C ASN A 92 21.66 -0.39 -18.03
N LEU A 93 20.37 -0.77 -18.06
CA LEU A 93 19.93 -2.06 -17.54
C LEU A 93 18.59 -2.46 -18.15
N ASN A 94 18.48 -3.73 -18.53
CA ASN A 94 17.24 -4.40 -18.87
C ASN A 94 17.08 -5.61 -17.97
N SER A 95 16.13 -5.54 -17.07
CA SER A 95 15.87 -6.57 -16.07
C SER A 95 14.39 -6.73 -15.79
N LYS A 96 14.00 -7.91 -15.29
CA LYS A 96 12.64 -8.23 -14.92
C LYS A 96 12.62 -8.86 -13.53
N PHE A 97 11.68 -8.40 -12.70
CA PHE A 97 11.44 -8.89 -11.36
C PHE A 97 10.00 -9.40 -11.27
N SER A 98 9.82 -10.63 -10.82
CA SER A 98 8.48 -11.21 -10.70
C SER A 98 8.36 -12.07 -9.45
N GLY A 99 7.25 -11.98 -8.74
CA GLY A 99 7.04 -12.79 -7.54
C GLY A 99 5.77 -12.48 -6.80
N ASN A 100 5.59 -13.24 -5.73
CA ASN A 100 4.42 -13.18 -4.86
C ASN A 100 4.81 -12.66 -3.49
N TYR A 101 3.85 -12.02 -2.82
CA TYR A 101 4.03 -11.59 -1.45
C TYR A 101 2.78 -11.85 -0.61
N ILE A 102 3.00 -11.95 0.68
CA ILE A 102 1.96 -12.02 1.70
C ILE A 102 2.28 -11.01 2.80
N LYS A 103 1.25 -10.35 3.30
CA LYS A 103 1.34 -9.44 4.44
C LYS A 103 0.26 -9.78 5.44
N ALA A 104 0.60 -9.70 6.72
CA ALA A 104 -0.35 -9.92 7.80
C ALA A 104 -0.11 -8.91 8.91
N GLY A 105 -1.17 -8.52 9.60
CA GLY A 105 -1.08 -7.57 10.69
C GLY A 105 -2.43 -7.08 11.19
N PHE A 106 -2.47 -5.84 11.65
CA PHE A 106 -3.70 -5.28 12.21
C PHE A 106 -3.86 -3.80 11.83
N ASN A 107 -5.12 -3.33 11.90
CA ASN A 107 -5.48 -1.91 11.87
C ASN A 107 -6.13 -1.53 13.20
N TYR A 108 -5.77 -0.37 13.72
CA TYR A 108 -6.42 0.27 14.84
C TYR A 108 -7.18 1.52 14.34
N ASN A 109 -8.51 1.47 14.40
CA ASN A 109 -9.35 2.60 14.04
C ASN A 109 -9.47 3.55 15.23
N PHE A 110 -8.99 4.78 15.07
CA PHE A 110 -9.10 5.83 16.09
C PHE A 110 -10.21 6.85 15.83
N TYR A 111 -10.94 6.70 14.72
CA TYR A 111 -12.04 7.58 14.39
C TYR A 111 -13.30 7.21 15.17
N ASN A 112 -13.89 8.20 15.82
CA ASN A 112 -15.17 8.06 16.49
C ASN A 112 -16.30 8.43 15.52
N ASN A 113 -16.98 7.40 15.01
CA ASN A 113 -18.08 7.62 14.07
C ASN A 113 -19.28 8.30 14.74
N PRO A 114 -19.85 9.36 14.13
CA PRO A 114 -21.21 9.79 14.45
C PRO A 114 -22.22 8.67 14.18
N LEU A 115 -23.40 8.77 14.78
CA LEU A 115 -24.45 7.76 14.65
C LEU A 115 -24.75 7.41 13.19
N GLY A 116 -24.65 6.12 12.85
CA GLY A 116 -24.97 5.58 11.53
C GLY A 116 -23.84 5.57 10.49
N LEU A 117 -22.71 6.18 10.78
CA LEU A 117 -21.53 6.11 9.93
C LEU A 117 -20.63 4.92 10.32
N GLU A 118 -19.93 4.38 9.35
CA GLU A 118 -18.97 3.28 9.54
C GLU A 118 -17.66 3.62 8.80
N ASN A 119 -17.22 4.88 8.94
CA ASN A 119 -15.94 5.33 8.39
C ASN A 119 -14.81 4.96 9.34
N GLU A 120 -13.60 4.91 8.83
CA GLU A 120 -12.41 4.55 9.61
C GLU A 120 -11.28 5.51 9.25
N ILE A 121 -10.58 5.99 10.27
CA ILE A 121 -9.25 6.54 10.13
C ILE A 121 -8.38 5.66 11.00
N TYR A 122 -7.41 4.98 10.40
CA TYR A 122 -6.69 3.93 11.08
C TYR A 122 -5.18 4.07 10.96
N PHE A 123 -4.51 3.59 11.99
CA PHE A 123 -3.11 3.23 11.96
C PHE A 123 -3.00 1.73 11.79
N GLY A 124 -2.13 1.28 10.89
CA GLY A 124 -1.91 -0.13 10.59
C GLY A 124 -0.46 -0.55 10.77
N PHE A 125 -0.28 -1.79 11.18
CA PHE A 125 1.00 -2.46 11.20
C PHE A 125 0.91 -3.76 10.40
N ARG A 126 1.94 -4.07 9.61
CA ARG A 126 2.06 -5.30 8.84
C ARG A 126 3.46 -5.87 8.99
N PHE A 127 3.53 -7.18 9.04
CA PHE A 127 4.71 -7.94 8.67
C PHE A 127 4.49 -8.51 7.28
N ALA A 128 5.50 -8.47 6.44
CA ALA A 128 5.42 -8.85 5.05
C ALA A 128 6.60 -9.71 4.63
N THR A 129 6.34 -10.65 3.73
CA THR A 129 7.36 -11.49 3.10
C THR A 129 7.07 -11.62 1.62
N SER A 130 8.11 -11.71 0.82
CA SER A 130 8.05 -11.92 -0.63
C SER A 130 8.99 -13.03 -1.03
N LYS A 131 8.54 -13.84 -2.01
CA LYS A 131 9.39 -14.76 -2.79
C LYS A 131 9.34 -14.36 -4.24
N PHE A 132 10.50 -14.19 -4.85
CA PHE A 132 10.59 -13.65 -6.19
C PHE A 132 11.80 -14.15 -6.94
N LYS A 133 11.83 -13.86 -8.24
CA LYS A 133 12.96 -14.05 -9.13
C LYS A 133 13.36 -12.77 -9.81
N SER A 134 14.61 -12.66 -10.18
CA SER A 134 15.19 -11.58 -10.97
C SER A 134 15.82 -12.14 -12.22
N GLU A 135 15.47 -11.58 -13.35
CA GLU A 135 16.05 -11.89 -14.66
C GLU A 135 16.80 -10.64 -15.15
N VAL A 136 18.07 -10.75 -15.43
CA VAL A 136 18.90 -9.70 -16.01
C VAL A 136 19.22 -10.12 -17.45
N TYR A 137 18.86 -9.28 -18.41
CA TYR A 137 19.04 -9.55 -19.84
C TYR A 137 20.31 -8.92 -20.36
N ASP A 138 20.48 -7.64 -20.08
CA ASP A 138 21.64 -6.87 -20.49
C ASP A 138 21.89 -5.72 -19.50
N TYR A 139 23.16 -5.34 -19.36
CA TYR A 139 23.57 -4.28 -18.46
C TYR A 139 24.83 -3.56 -18.95
N LEU A 140 24.97 -2.30 -18.54
CA LEU A 140 26.15 -1.50 -18.82
C LEU A 140 27.09 -1.53 -17.64
N VAL A 141 28.35 -1.93 -17.87
CA VAL A 141 29.40 -1.77 -16.87
C VAL A 141 29.99 -0.36 -17.01
N TYR A 142 29.92 0.39 -15.93
CA TYR A 142 30.52 1.72 -15.89
C TYR A 142 32.04 1.60 -15.78
N ASP A 143 32.73 1.91 -16.87
CA ASP A 143 34.20 1.92 -16.94
C ASP A 143 34.69 3.37 -17.16
N LEU A 144 35.37 3.91 -16.14
CA LEU A 144 35.93 5.28 -16.16
C LEU A 144 36.96 5.45 -17.27
N ASP A 145 37.76 4.43 -17.53
CA ASP A 145 38.88 4.47 -18.47
C ASP A 145 38.48 4.08 -19.92
N LYS A 146 37.20 3.69 -20.12
CA LYS A 146 36.64 3.25 -21.39
C LYS A 146 37.46 2.12 -22.05
N TYR A 147 38.19 1.34 -21.26
CA TYR A 147 39.07 0.29 -21.73
C TYR A 147 38.31 -0.86 -22.45
N TRP A 148 37.11 -1.16 -21.93
CA TRP A 148 36.26 -2.26 -22.45
C TRP A 148 35.26 -1.82 -23.52
N GLY A 149 35.26 -0.55 -23.91
CA GLY A 149 34.23 0.01 -24.77
C GLY A 149 32.92 0.33 -24.01
N GLN A 150 32.14 1.25 -24.53
CA GLN A 150 30.82 1.61 -23.95
C GLN A 150 29.73 0.82 -24.67
N GLY A 151 29.56 -0.44 -24.32
CA GLY A 151 28.50 -1.28 -24.86
C GLY A 151 27.71 -1.99 -23.77
N MET A 152 26.46 -2.26 -24.06
CA MET A 152 25.67 -3.16 -23.22
C MET A 152 26.27 -4.56 -23.30
N ILE A 153 26.44 -5.20 -22.17
CA ILE A 153 26.84 -6.61 -22.07
C ILE A 153 25.55 -7.43 -22.08
N GLU A 154 25.36 -8.19 -23.15
CA GLU A 154 24.29 -9.17 -23.30
C GLU A 154 24.73 -10.46 -22.56
N ASP A 155 24.33 -10.57 -21.28
CA ASP A 155 24.66 -11.73 -20.45
C ASP A 155 23.42 -12.07 -19.61
N TYR A 156 22.58 -12.96 -20.17
CA TYR A 156 21.35 -13.39 -19.49
C TYR A 156 21.67 -14.16 -18.23
N LYS A 157 21.13 -13.65 -17.11
CA LYS A 157 21.21 -14.30 -15.80
C LYS A 157 19.84 -14.39 -15.16
N GLU A 158 19.51 -15.54 -14.64
CA GLU A 158 18.29 -15.76 -13.86
C GLU A 158 18.65 -16.12 -12.43
N TYR A 159 18.11 -15.36 -11.49
CA TYR A 159 18.26 -15.55 -10.06
C TYR A 159 16.92 -15.98 -9.48
N ASN A 160 16.84 -17.23 -9.09
CA ASN A 160 15.66 -17.84 -8.49
C ASN A 160 15.78 -17.88 -6.97
N ASP A 161 14.66 -18.15 -6.30
CA ASP A 161 14.60 -18.33 -4.85
C ASP A 161 15.13 -17.14 -4.03
N LEU A 162 14.88 -15.93 -4.53
CA LEU A 162 15.10 -14.71 -3.79
C LEU A 162 13.95 -14.50 -2.80
N ASP A 163 14.27 -13.99 -1.61
CA ASP A 163 13.29 -13.65 -0.59
C ASP A 163 13.60 -12.31 0.07
N ALA A 164 12.55 -11.71 0.59
CA ALA A 164 12.66 -10.48 1.36
C ALA A 164 11.59 -10.43 2.45
N ASN A 165 11.95 -9.82 3.60
CA ASN A 165 11.07 -9.64 4.73
C ASN A 165 11.14 -8.18 5.21
N TRP A 166 9.99 -7.58 5.50
CA TRP A 166 9.91 -6.20 5.95
C TRP A 166 8.71 -5.96 6.86
N ILE A 167 8.70 -4.81 7.50
CA ILE A 167 7.56 -4.29 8.25
C ILE A 167 7.00 -3.07 7.55
N GLU A 168 5.69 -2.85 7.71
CA GLU A 168 4.98 -1.69 7.19
C GLU A 168 4.22 -0.97 8.31
N LEU A 169 4.36 0.34 8.34
CA LEU A 169 3.49 1.24 9.08
C LEU A 169 2.53 1.91 8.09
N MET A 170 1.26 1.96 8.43
CA MET A 170 0.22 2.49 7.55
C MET A 170 -0.60 3.53 8.27
N LEU A 171 -0.94 4.58 7.55
CA LEU A 171 -1.97 5.53 7.93
C LEU A 171 -2.99 5.60 6.80
N GLY A 172 -4.25 5.36 7.12
CA GLY A 172 -5.26 5.31 6.08
C GLY A 172 -6.66 5.65 6.58
N PHE A 173 -7.55 5.78 5.62
CA PHE A 173 -8.96 5.96 5.88
C PHE A 173 -9.80 5.06 4.97
N ASN A 174 -10.94 4.62 5.47
CA ASN A 174 -11.97 3.93 4.71
C ASN A 174 -13.29 4.68 4.89
N THR A 175 -13.95 4.97 3.79
CA THR A 175 -15.26 5.63 3.77
C THR A 175 -16.29 4.69 3.18
N LYS A 176 -17.42 4.55 3.88
CA LYS A 176 -18.55 3.78 3.42
C LYS A 176 -19.30 4.53 2.33
N ILE A 177 -19.35 3.96 1.12
CA ILE A 177 -20.06 4.54 -0.04
C ILE A 177 -21.47 3.97 -0.17
N SER A 178 -21.62 2.68 0.10
CA SER A 178 -22.90 1.98 0.01
C SER A 178 -23.04 0.97 1.15
N LYS A 179 -24.14 0.25 1.23
CA LYS A 179 -24.48 -0.67 2.35
C LYS A 179 -23.31 -1.54 2.81
N ASN A 180 -22.54 -2.09 1.86
CA ASN A 180 -21.42 -3.00 2.14
C ASN A 180 -20.14 -2.64 1.35
N ILE A 181 -20.13 -1.51 0.65
CA ILE A 181 -18.99 -1.08 -0.17
C ILE A 181 -18.30 0.09 0.52
N PHE A 182 -16.99 0.00 0.59
CA PHE A 182 -16.10 1.03 1.13
C PHE A 182 -15.05 1.39 0.09
N MET A 183 -14.64 2.65 0.07
CA MET A 183 -13.41 3.09 -0.59
C MET A 183 -12.41 3.50 0.47
N GLY A 184 -11.15 3.16 0.22
CA GLY A 184 -10.06 3.49 1.11
C GLY A 184 -8.88 4.08 0.38
N ALA A 185 -8.11 4.87 1.13
CA ALA A 185 -6.78 5.26 0.73
C ALA A 185 -5.84 5.14 1.93
N SER A 186 -4.58 4.78 1.67
CA SER A 186 -3.57 4.69 2.72
C SER A 186 -2.19 5.05 2.21
N LEU A 187 -1.40 5.60 3.11
CA LEU A 187 0.04 5.80 2.97
C LEU A 187 0.76 4.68 3.72
N ARG A 188 1.83 4.16 3.13
CA ARG A 188 2.66 3.11 3.73
C ARG A 188 4.09 3.59 3.85
N LEU A 189 4.70 3.30 4.99
CA LEU A 189 6.13 3.39 5.22
C LEU A 189 6.65 1.98 5.50
N ASN A 190 7.50 1.48 4.63
CA ASN A 190 8.07 0.15 4.69
C ASN A 190 9.49 0.23 5.20
N ARG A 191 9.91 -0.74 6.03
CA ARG A 191 11.30 -0.90 6.47
C ARG A 191 11.74 -2.33 6.23
N MET A 192 12.76 -2.51 5.38
CA MET A 192 13.40 -3.79 5.12
C MET A 192 14.06 -4.34 6.38
N ILE A 193 13.81 -5.62 6.67
CA ILE A 193 14.45 -6.38 7.75
C ILE A 193 15.55 -7.23 7.16
N SER A 194 15.23 -8.03 6.15
CA SER A 194 16.17 -8.93 5.47
C SER A 194 15.79 -9.11 4.02
N GLN A 195 16.80 -9.34 3.19
CA GLN A 195 16.63 -9.73 1.81
C GLN A 195 17.79 -10.62 1.37
N LYS A 196 17.53 -11.55 0.48
CA LYS A 196 18.53 -12.33 -0.21
C LYS A 196 18.94 -11.59 -1.49
N TYR A 197 20.23 -11.35 -1.66
CA TYR A 197 20.75 -10.68 -2.84
C TYR A 197 21.10 -11.69 -3.93
N PRO A 198 20.86 -11.38 -5.21
CA PRO A 198 21.45 -12.12 -6.31
C PRO A 198 22.99 -11.92 -6.34
N ASP A 199 23.71 -12.92 -6.82
CA ASP A 199 25.17 -12.84 -6.92
C ASP A 199 25.58 -11.73 -7.91
N ASN A 200 26.43 -10.81 -7.46
CA ASN A 200 26.94 -9.66 -8.23
C ASN A 200 25.90 -8.62 -8.68
N PHE A 201 24.64 -8.72 -8.21
CA PHE A 201 23.59 -7.74 -8.50
C PHE A 201 22.84 -7.34 -7.22
N GLY A 202 22.28 -6.12 -7.21
CA GLY A 202 21.38 -5.66 -6.20
C GLY A 202 19.92 -5.95 -6.54
N ASN A 203 19.04 -6.07 -5.53
CA ASN A 203 17.62 -6.06 -5.74
C ASN A 203 17.14 -4.62 -5.99
N LEU A 204 16.75 -4.31 -7.22
CA LEU A 204 16.22 -2.99 -7.56
C LEU A 204 14.72 -2.87 -7.32
N PHE A 205 14.01 -3.99 -7.38
CA PHE A 205 12.59 -4.08 -7.13
C PHE A 205 12.26 -5.37 -6.39
N ILE A 206 11.42 -5.26 -5.37
CA ILE A 206 10.91 -6.42 -4.62
C ILE A 206 9.38 -6.40 -4.66
N PRO A 207 8.72 -7.47 -5.14
CA PRO A 207 7.27 -7.60 -5.14
C PRO A 207 6.67 -7.29 -3.75
N GLY A 208 5.67 -6.40 -3.71
CA GLY A 208 5.03 -5.95 -2.47
C GLY A 208 5.77 -4.86 -1.69
N PHE A 209 7.08 -4.75 -1.79
CA PHE A 209 7.87 -3.69 -1.18
C PHE A 209 8.01 -2.47 -2.09
N ASN A 210 8.30 -2.66 -3.34
CA ASN A 210 8.55 -1.70 -4.42
C ASN A 210 10.05 -1.49 -4.71
N ILE A 211 10.47 -0.28 -5.05
CA ILE A 211 11.85 0.07 -5.40
C ILE A 211 12.74 -0.03 -4.16
N VAL A 212 13.91 -0.64 -4.33
CA VAL A 212 14.95 -0.80 -3.31
C VAL A 212 16.20 -0.07 -3.79
N THR A 213 16.88 0.62 -2.91
CA THR A 213 18.21 1.18 -3.12
C THR A 213 19.15 0.59 -2.09
N GLU A 214 20.42 0.42 -2.43
CA GLU A 214 21.40 -0.25 -1.55
C GLU A 214 21.51 0.40 -0.17
N ASP A 215 21.51 1.74 -0.14
CA ASP A 215 21.67 2.52 1.10
C ASP A 215 20.35 2.73 1.85
N ASN A 216 19.22 2.53 1.21
CA ASN A 216 17.94 2.88 1.78
C ASN A 216 17.07 1.64 2.05
N LYS A 217 17.00 1.29 3.34
CA LYS A 217 16.12 0.22 3.82
C LYS A 217 14.65 0.63 3.95
N PHE A 218 14.31 1.86 3.59
CA PHE A 218 12.96 2.38 3.67
C PHE A 218 12.30 2.44 2.30
N GLY A 219 11.02 2.14 2.26
CA GLY A 219 10.17 2.30 1.10
C GLY A 219 8.88 3.02 1.47
N THR A 220 8.25 3.64 0.51
CA THR A 220 6.97 4.29 0.68
C THR A 220 5.98 3.81 -0.37
N GLY A 221 4.70 3.88 -0.06
CA GLY A 221 3.66 3.50 -1.01
C GLY A 221 2.33 4.18 -0.71
N ILE A 222 1.53 4.30 -1.75
CA ILE A 222 0.15 4.77 -1.66
C ILE A 222 -0.75 3.65 -2.17
N THR A 223 -1.85 3.41 -1.47
CA THR A 223 -2.84 2.40 -1.86
C THR A 223 -4.20 3.07 -2.00
N TYR A 224 -4.92 2.72 -3.05
CA TYR A 224 -6.34 3.02 -3.23
C TYR A 224 -7.09 1.70 -3.31
N SER A 225 -8.13 1.53 -2.50
CA SER A 225 -8.83 0.25 -2.41
C SER A 225 -10.34 0.39 -2.56
N ILE A 226 -10.95 -0.62 -3.16
CA ILE A 226 -12.37 -0.88 -3.06
C ILE A 226 -12.56 -2.14 -2.22
N ILE A 227 -13.40 -2.03 -1.20
CA ILE A 227 -13.58 -3.06 -0.19
C ILE A 227 -15.06 -3.40 -0.11
N TYR A 228 -15.38 -4.69 -0.13
CA TYR A 228 -16.72 -5.22 0.05
C TYR A 228 -16.82 -5.98 1.37
N ARG A 229 -17.83 -5.66 2.18
CA ARG A 229 -18.11 -6.38 3.42
C ARG A 229 -19.09 -7.51 3.17
N ILE A 230 -18.67 -8.73 3.48
CA ILE A 230 -19.51 -9.92 3.52
C ILE A 230 -20.14 -9.98 4.91
N PRO A 231 -21.45 -9.74 5.04
CA PRO A 231 -22.11 -9.76 6.35
C PRO A 231 -22.26 -11.21 6.83
N ILE A 232 -21.41 -11.63 7.79
CA ILE A 232 -21.41 -13.00 8.31
C ILE A 232 -22.32 -13.15 9.52
N ILE A 233 -22.51 -12.10 10.31
CA ILE A 233 -23.28 -12.15 11.56
C ILE A 233 -24.15 -10.90 11.70
N LYS A 234 -25.47 -11.12 11.79
CA LYS A 234 -26.40 -10.14 12.39
C LYS A 234 -26.45 -10.46 13.89
N LYS A 235 -25.69 -9.75 14.72
CA LYS A 235 -25.91 -9.75 16.17
C LYS A 235 -26.86 -8.65 16.56
#